data_5e9460a50b0e57828eb04dcb171ad3fd
#
_entry.id   5e9460a50b0e57828eb04dcb171ad3fd
#
_cell.length_a   1.000
_cell.length_b   1.000
_cell.length_c   1.000
_cell.angle_alpha   90.00
_cell.angle_beta   90.00
_cell.angle_gamma   90.00
#
_symmetry.space_group_name_H-M   'P 1'
#
loop_
_entity.id
_entity.type
_entity.pdbx_description
1 polymer ?
#
loop_
_entity_poly.entity_id
_entity_poly.type
_entity_poly.pdbx_seq_one_letter_code
_entity_poly.pdbx_strand_id
1 'polypeptide(L)'
;ALCKLLLEAPDMLLLDEPTNHLDAETIAWLQQHLIDYKGTILCVTHDRYFLDDITGWILELDRGRGVPYEGNYSAWLEQKAKRLQQEAREDSSRQKTLERELEWIRQGAKARQAKQKARINAYEDLANQSERDKLTRAQIIIPNGPRLGQKVIEIENLKKGYDDKLLIEDLSFALPPGGIVGVIGPNGAGKSTLFRMLTGNETPDDGTLEYGDTVKLAYVDQSRDALDANTTVWEEISGGAEVIELGDASMNSRAYCSAF
;
A
#
# COMPACT_ATOMS: atom_id res chain seq x y z
N ALA A 1 13.45 17.75 14.40
CA ALA A 1 14.03 18.14 13.11
C ALA A 1 13.06 19.03 12.32
N LEU A 2 11.81 18.60 12.08
CA LEU A 2 10.82 19.33 11.27
C LEU A 2 10.55 20.75 11.78
N CYS A 3 10.24 20.93 13.08
CA CYS A 3 9.95 22.25 13.65
C CYS A 3 11.12 23.25 13.46
N LYS A 4 12.37 22.79 13.57
CA LYS A 4 13.52 23.66 13.33
C LYS A 4 13.58 24.11 11.87
N LEU A 5 13.36 23.19 10.93
CA LEU A 5 13.34 23.47 9.49
C LEU A 5 12.25 24.49 9.13
N LEU A 6 11.05 24.33 9.69
CA LEU A 6 9.93 25.24 9.44
C LEU A 6 10.15 26.63 10.02
N LEU A 7 10.85 26.73 11.18
CA LEU A 7 11.20 28.03 11.78
C LEU A 7 12.25 28.80 10.98
N GLU A 8 13.10 28.12 10.21
CA GLU A 8 14.11 28.75 9.33
C GLU A 8 13.46 29.39 8.09
N ALA A 9 12.21 29.04 7.80
CA ALA A 9 11.40 29.54 6.67
C ALA A 9 12.18 29.63 5.35
N PRO A 10 12.79 28.53 4.86
CA PRO A 10 13.58 28.54 3.63
C PRO A 10 12.69 28.78 2.40
N ASP A 11 13.27 29.22 1.29
CA ASP A 11 12.53 29.44 0.03
C ASP A 11 11.96 28.13 -0.54
N MET A 12 12.56 26.99 -0.22
CA MET A 12 12.11 25.67 -0.68
C MET A 12 12.20 24.63 0.43
N LEU A 13 11.13 23.84 0.58
CA LEU A 13 11.04 22.70 1.48
C LEU A 13 11.02 21.39 0.69
N LEU A 14 11.89 20.46 1.09
CA LEU A 14 11.87 19.07 0.61
C LEU A 14 11.42 18.19 1.79
N LEU A 15 10.25 17.58 1.69
CA LEU A 15 9.65 16.77 2.75
C LEU A 15 9.47 15.34 2.27
N ASP A 16 10.09 14.40 2.98
CA ASP A 16 9.95 12.97 2.74
C ASP A 16 9.17 12.34 3.89
N GLU A 17 7.98 11.82 3.58
CA GLU A 17 7.03 11.22 4.51
C GLU A 17 6.81 12.05 5.80
N PRO A 18 6.43 13.35 5.68
CA PRO A 18 6.36 14.24 6.83
C PRO A 18 5.25 13.91 7.83
N THR A 19 4.25 13.12 7.42
CA THR A 19 3.13 12.68 8.27
C THR A 19 3.46 11.45 9.10
N ASN A 20 4.56 10.74 8.80
CA ASN A 20 4.95 9.56 9.54
C ASN A 20 5.25 9.89 11.00
N HIS A 21 4.71 9.07 11.90
CA HIS A 21 4.84 9.19 13.35
C HIS A 21 4.19 10.43 13.98
N LEU A 22 3.43 11.21 13.21
CA LEU A 22 2.62 12.32 13.74
C LEU A 22 1.23 11.82 14.15
N ASP A 23 0.65 12.46 15.13
CA ASP A 23 -0.75 12.27 15.48
C ASP A 23 -1.66 13.18 14.63
N ALA A 24 -2.97 12.92 14.67
CA ALA A 24 -3.93 13.62 13.82
C ALA A 24 -3.95 15.14 14.04
N GLU A 25 -3.75 15.60 15.27
CA GLU A 25 -3.72 17.04 15.58
C GLU A 25 -2.47 17.70 14.98
N THR A 26 -1.32 17.04 15.10
CA THR A 26 -0.06 17.52 14.54
C THR A 26 -0.10 17.51 13.01
N ILE A 27 -0.73 16.51 12.39
CA ILE A 27 -0.94 16.45 10.93
C ILE A 27 -1.82 17.63 10.49
N ALA A 28 -2.94 17.88 11.15
CA ALA A 28 -3.84 18.98 10.81
C ALA A 28 -3.13 20.34 10.95
N TRP A 29 -2.31 20.52 11.99
CA TRP A 29 -1.50 21.71 12.15
C TRP A 29 -0.47 21.86 11.02
N LEU A 30 0.22 20.77 10.66
CA LEU A 30 1.20 20.75 9.57
C LEU A 30 0.55 21.10 8.23
N GLN A 31 -0.60 20.51 7.92
CA GLN A 31 -1.38 20.84 6.71
C GLN A 31 -1.64 22.33 6.60
N GLN A 32 -2.20 22.92 7.66
CA GLN A 32 -2.49 24.37 7.66
C GLN A 32 -1.21 25.20 7.48
N HIS A 33 -0.13 24.82 8.15
CA HIS A 33 1.14 25.52 8.03
C HIS A 33 1.71 25.47 6.62
N LEU A 34 1.61 24.32 5.94
CA LEU A 34 2.10 24.14 4.56
C LEU A 34 1.20 24.86 3.53
N ILE A 35 -0.10 24.93 3.76
CA ILE A 35 -1.03 25.70 2.91
C ILE A 35 -0.68 27.19 2.96
N ASP A 36 -0.33 27.70 4.14
CA ASP A 36 0.01 29.12 4.35
C ASP A 36 1.47 29.43 3.99
N TYR A 37 2.27 28.42 3.67
CA TYR A 37 3.70 28.58 3.38
C TYR A 37 3.93 29.32 2.06
N LYS A 38 4.79 30.33 2.09
CA LYS A 38 5.04 31.20 0.93
C LYS A 38 6.10 30.68 -0.06
N GLY A 39 6.91 29.72 0.40
CA GLY A 39 7.95 29.10 -0.42
C GLY A 39 7.43 27.94 -1.26
N THR A 40 8.33 27.31 -1.99
CA THR A 40 8.02 26.13 -2.79
C THR A 40 8.15 24.87 -1.94
N ILE A 41 7.21 23.94 -2.07
CA ILE A 41 7.21 22.66 -1.34
C ILE A 41 7.26 21.50 -2.35
N LEU A 42 8.20 20.60 -2.17
CA LEU A 42 8.20 19.29 -2.81
C LEU A 42 8.04 18.23 -1.71
N CYS A 43 6.94 17.50 -1.74
CA CYS A 43 6.59 16.52 -0.73
C CYS A 43 6.45 15.14 -1.34
N VAL A 44 7.04 14.12 -0.71
CA VAL A 44 6.81 12.70 -1.00
C VAL A 44 6.04 12.11 0.17
N THR A 45 4.87 11.54 -0.07
CA THR A 45 4.09 10.85 0.97
C THR A 45 3.11 9.87 0.36
N HIS A 46 2.73 8.86 1.15
CA HIS A 46 1.66 7.90 0.84
C HIS A 46 0.29 8.32 1.41
N ASP A 47 0.24 9.41 2.17
CA ASP A 47 -0.99 9.95 2.73
C ASP A 47 -1.77 10.74 1.68
N ARG A 48 -2.74 10.07 1.07
CA ARG A 48 -3.59 10.64 0.00
C ARG A 48 -4.45 11.82 0.49
N TYR A 49 -4.89 11.81 1.74
CA TYR A 49 -5.71 12.90 2.29
C TYR A 49 -4.86 14.14 2.50
N PHE A 50 -3.66 13.95 3.04
CA PHE A 50 -2.69 15.02 3.17
C PHE A 50 -2.34 15.65 1.81
N LEU A 51 -2.07 14.84 0.78
CA LEU A 51 -1.82 15.34 -0.58
C LEU A 51 -3.03 16.06 -1.16
N ASP A 52 -4.24 15.56 -0.94
CA ASP A 52 -5.46 16.17 -1.50
C ASP A 52 -5.68 17.59 -0.97
N ASP A 53 -5.32 17.83 0.29
CA ASP A 53 -5.50 19.12 0.94
C ASP A 53 -4.42 20.15 0.61
N ILE A 54 -3.15 19.73 0.43
CA ILE A 54 -2.02 20.67 0.32
C ILE A 54 -1.49 20.89 -1.09
N THR A 55 -1.78 19.97 -2.05
CA THR A 55 -1.12 20.01 -3.36
C THR A 55 -1.94 20.72 -4.42
N GLY A 56 -1.26 21.53 -5.24
CA GLY A 56 -1.79 22.06 -6.50
C GLY A 56 -1.24 21.33 -7.73
N TRP A 57 -0.22 20.48 -7.54
CA TRP A 57 0.41 19.68 -8.59
C TRP A 57 0.82 18.32 -8.04
N ILE A 58 0.65 17.27 -8.84
CA ILE A 58 1.13 15.93 -8.57
C ILE A 58 2.14 15.54 -9.65
N LEU A 59 3.33 15.08 -9.24
CA LEU A 59 4.31 14.48 -10.11
C LEU A 59 4.28 12.96 -9.93
N GLU A 60 3.74 12.26 -10.91
CA GLU A 60 3.75 10.79 -10.94
C GLU A 60 5.06 10.29 -11.55
N LEU A 61 5.76 9.42 -10.83
CA LEU A 61 6.90 8.67 -11.37
C LEU A 61 6.41 7.29 -11.84
N ASP A 62 6.33 7.11 -13.15
CA ASP A 62 5.84 5.87 -13.75
C ASP A 62 6.81 5.38 -14.83
N ARG A 63 7.26 4.13 -14.73
CA ARG A 63 8.14 3.47 -15.71
C ARG A 63 9.38 4.31 -16.09
N GLY A 64 9.99 4.96 -15.10
CA GLY A 64 11.18 5.81 -15.28
C GLY A 64 10.88 7.17 -15.91
N ARG A 65 9.62 7.58 -16.01
CA ARG A 65 9.19 8.89 -16.51
C ARG A 65 8.50 9.66 -15.41
N GLY A 66 8.69 10.98 -15.40
CA GLY A 66 7.93 11.90 -14.56
C GLY A 66 6.79 12.52 -15.37
N VAL A 67 5.56 12.33 -14.90
CA VAL A 67 4.36 12.89 -15.55
C VAL A 67 3.72 13.88 -14.57
N PRO A 68 3.75 15.20 -14.87
CA PRO A 68 3.11 16.21 -14.04
C PRO A 68 1.61 16.27 -14.32
N TYR A 69 0.83 16.43 -13.27
CA TYR A 69 -0.62 16.65 -13.31
C TYR A 69 -0.96 17.90 -12.52
N GLU A 70 -1.76 18.76 -13.12
CA GLU A 70 -2.32 19.92 -12.43
C GLU A 70 -3.51 19.50 -11.56
N GLY A 71 -3.52 19.97 -10.32
CA GLY A 71 -4.54 19.68 -9.33
C GLY A 71 -4.03 18.85 -8.16
N ASN A 72 -4.96 18.51 -7.28
CA ASN A 72 -4.72 17.71 -6.09
C ASN A 72 -4.75 16.19 -6.38
N TYR A 73 -4.66 15.38 -5.34
CA TYR A 73 -4.67 13.91 -5.49
C TYR A 73 -5.94 13.37 -6.16
N SER A 74 -7.11 13.90 -5.80
CA SER A 74 -8.39 13.52 -6.41
C SER A 74 -8.43 13.84 -7.92
N ALA A 75 -7.97 15.02 -8.32
CA ALA A 75 -7.87 15.43 -9.71
C ALA A 75 -6.86 14.54 -10.49
N TRP A 76 -5.73 14.20 -9.88
CA TRP A 76 -4.76 13.26 -10.45
C TRP A 76 -5.39 11.89 -10.70
N LEU A 77 -6.16 11.36 -9.73
CA LEU A 77 -6.79 10.04 -9.85
C LEU A 77 -7.75 9.97 -11.03
N GLU A 78 -8.55 11.03 -11.25
CA GLU A 78 -9.45 11.13 -12.41
C GLU A 78 -8.68 11.21 -13.73
N GLN A 79 -7.63 12.04 -13.80
CA GLN A 79 -6.81 12.20 -15.00
C GLN A 79 -6.08 10.90 -15.32
N LYS A 80 -5.55 10.21 -14.30
CA LYS A 80 -4.90 8.90 -14.46
C LYS A 80 -5.88 7.84 -14.96
N ALA A 81 -7.10 7.80 -14.45
CA ALA A 81 -8.13 6.87 -14.92
C ALA A 81 -8.45 7.08 -16.40
N LYS A 82 -8.57 8.34 -16.84
CA LYS A 82 -8.78 8.69 -18.26
C LYS A 82 -7.60 8.27 -19.14
N ARG A 83 -6.36 8.53 -18.67
CA ARG A 83 -5.14 8.13 -19.38
C ARG A 83 -5.07 6.61 -19.55
N LEU A 84 -5.28 5.84 -18.47
CA LEU A 84 -5.27 4.38 -18.53
C LEU A 84 -6.36 3.83 -19.47
N GLN A 85 -7.54 4.44 -19.49
CA GLN A 85 -8.60 4.06 -20.43
C GLN A 85 -8.21 4.31 -21.87
N GLN A 86 -7.54 5.43 -22.15
CA GLN A 86 -7.04 5.75 -23.48
C GLN A 86 -5.93 4.79 -23.90
N GLU A 87 -4.94 4.55 -23.04
CA GLU A 87 -3.85 3.57 -23.25
C GLU A 87 -4.43 2.19 -23.56
N ALA A 88 -5.43 1.71 -22.79
CA ALA A 88 -6.08 0.43 -23.02
C ALA A 88 -6.81 0.35 -24.39
N ARG A 89 -7.41 1.45 -24.86
CA ARG A 89 -8.01 1.52 -26.21
C ARG A 89 -6.96 1.48 -27.31
N GLU A 90 -5.87 2.20 -27.14
CA GLU A 90 -4.73 2.21 -28.07
C GLU A 90 -4.07 0.84 -28.15
N ASP A 91 -3.87 0.16 -27.01
CA ASP A 91 -3.33 -1.20 -26.94
C ASP A 91 -4.25 -2.21 -27.61
N SER A 92 -5.57 -2.13 -27.39
CA SER A 92 -6.53 -2.98 -28.08
C SER A 92 -6.49 -2.78 -29.60
N SER A 93 -6.35 -1.54 -30.04
CA SER A 93 -6.21 -1.20 -31.47
C SER A 93 -4.89 -1.74 -32.05
N ARG A 94 -3.80 -1.60 -31.30
CA ARG A 94 -2.46 -2.12 -31.64
C ARG A 94 -2.48 -3.64 -31.76
N GLN A 95 -3.12 -4.32 -30.80
CA GLN A 95 -3.26 -5.78 -30.80
C GLN A 95 -4.01 -6.30 -32.02
N LYS A 96 -5.14 -5.63 -32.38
CA LYS A 96 -5.90 -5.97 -33.61
C LYS A 96 -5.10 -5.72 -34.90
N THR A 97 -4.18 -4.77 -34.86
CA THR A 97 -3.28 -4.49 -36.00
C THR A 97 -2.20 -5.57 -36.09
N LEU A 98 -1.61 -5.96 -34.94
CA LEU A 98 -0.64 -7.05 -34.86
C LEU A 98 -1.25 -8.38 -35.35
N GLU A 99 -2.46 -8.71 -34.92
CA GLU A 99 -3.17 -9.92 -35.38
C GLU A 99 -3.38 -9.92 -36.90
N ARG A 100 -3.81 -8.80 -37.46
CA ARG A 100 -3.99 -8.64 -38.93
C ARG A 100 -2.68 -8.75 -39.69
N GLU A 101 -1.60 -8.15 -39.20
CA GLU A 101 -0.27 -8.25 -39.82
C GLU A 101 0.28 -9.68 -39.70
N LEU A 102 0.05 -10.37 -38.58
CA LEU A 102 0.44 -11.77 -38.38
C LEU A 102 -0.30 -12.71 -39.36
N GLU A 103 -1.59 -12.50 -39.50
CA GLU A 103 -2.42 -13.29 -40.44
C GLU A 103 -1.97 -13.04 -41.89
N TRP A 104 -1.67 -11.82 -42.24
CA TRP A 104 -1.14 -11.48 -43.56
C TRP A 104 0.25 -12.10 -43.81
N ILE A 105 1.16 -12.10 -42.85
CA ILE A 105 2.49 -12.71 -42.91
C ILE A 105 2.33 -14.24 -43.14
N ARG A 106 1.38 -14.86 -42.44
CA ARG A 106 1.08 -16.31 -42.62
C ARG A 106 0.53 -16.66 -43.99
N GLN A 107 -0.30 -15.77 -44.57
CA GLN A 107 -0.88 -15.97 -45.90
C GLN A 107 0.07 -15.65 -47.07
N GLY A 108 1.07 -14.80 -46.82
CA GLY A 108 1.92 -14.23 -47.85
C GLY A 108 3.19 -15.01 -48.24
N ALA A 109 3.32 -16.30 -47.96
CA ALA A 109 4.54 -17.11 -48.09
C ALA A 109 5.12 -17.27 -49.52
N LYS A 110 4.58 -16.62 -50.55
CA LYS A 110 5.01 -16.86 -51.96
C LYS A 110 5.47 -15.67 -52.80
N ALA A 111 5.49 -14.42 -52.32
CA ALA A 111 5.93 -13.29 -53.16
C ALA A 111 6.57 -12.12 -52.43
N ARG A 112 7.85 -11.85 -52.72
CA ARG A 112 8.63 -10.61 -52.49
C ARG A 112 9.36 -10.47 -51.15
N GLN A 113 10.55 -11.05 -51.08
CA GLN A 113 11.45 -11.08 -49.91
C GLN A 113 11.83 -9.74 -49.28
N ALA A 114 12.01 -8.62 -50.01
CA ALA A 114 12.47 -7.36 -49.44
C ALA A 114 11.39 -6.59 -48.65
N LYS A 115 10.14 -6.57 -49.13
CA LYS A 115 8.99 -5.96 -48.43
C LYS A 115 8.57 -6.75 -47.20
N GLN A 116 8.81 -8.06 -47.23
CA GLN A 116 8.48 -8.98 -46.13
C GLN A 116 9.40 -8.76 -44.93
N LYS A 117 10.72 -8.53 -45.17
CA LYS A 117 11.70 -8.28 -44.11
C LYS A 117 11.41 -6.98 -43.34
N ALA A 118 11.08 -5.89 -44.06
CA ALA A 118 10.71 -4.62 -43.41
C ALA A 118 9.44 -4.73 -42.56
N ARG A 119 8.45 -5.55 -42.98
CA ARG A 119 7.21 -5.76 -42.23
C ARG A 119 7.40 -6.69 -41.04
N ILE A 120 8.26 -7.71 -41.16
CA ILE A 120 8.63 -8.58 -40.02
C ILE A 120 9.34 -7.75 -38.94
N ASN A 121 10.29 -6.88 -39.32
CA ASN A 121 10.93 -6.01 -38.37
C ASN A 121 9.93 -5.03 -37.67
N ALA A 122 9.01 -4.44 -38.46
CA ALA A 122 7.97 -3.58 -37.89
C ALA A 122 7.01 -4.34 -36.95
N TYR A 123 6.70 -5.61 -37.24
CA TYR A 123 5.92 -6.48 -36.36
C TYR A 123 6.69 -6.80 -35.05
N GLU A 124 7.98 -7.14 -35.16
CA GLU A 124 8.83 -7.42 -34.01
C GLU A 124 8.99 -6.18 -33.11
N ASP A 125 9.17 -4.99 -33.69
CA ASP A 125 9.22 -3.73 -32.94
C ASP A 125 7.90 -3.44 -32.22
N LEU A 126 6.74 -3.64 -32.86
CA LEU A 126 5.44 -3.49 -32.25
C LEU A 126 5.15 -4.54 -31.16
N ALA A 127 5.56 -5.79 -31.37
CA ALA A 127 5.39 -6.87 -30.41
C ALA A 127 6.24 -6.63 -29.15
N ASN A 128 7.49 -6.21 -29.33
CA ASN A 128 8.41 -5.89 -28.23
C ASN A 128 7.92 -4.66 -27.40
N GLN A 129 7.25 -3.70 -28.02
CA GLN A 129 6.62 -2.60 -27.30
C GLN A 129 5.41 -3.08 -26.49
N SER A 130 4.60 -3.97 -27.03
CA SER A 130 3.39 -4.51 -26.37
C SER A 130 3.71 -5.37 -25.14
N GLU A 131 4.83 -6.09 -25.13
CA GLU A 131 5.25 -6.87 -23.94
C GLU A 131 5.71 -6.03 -22.77
N ARG A 132 6.31 -4.85 -23.03
CA ARG A 132 6.79 -3.94 -21.99
C ARG A 132 5.67 -3.23 -21.22
N ASP A 133 4.47 -3.19 -21.79
CA ASP A 133 3.36 -2.35 -21.28
C ASP A 133 2.31 -3.12 -20.46
N LYS A 134 2.44 -4.44 -20.29
CA LYS A 134 1.49 -5.22 -19.49
C LYS A 134 1.72 -4.99 -18.00
N LEU A 135 0.96 -4.08 -17.42
CA LEU A 135 0.75 -4.00 -15.99
C LEU A 135 -0.13 -5.18 -15.56
N THR A 136 0.49 -6.22 -15.03
CA THR A 136 -0.25 -7.28 -14.34
C THR A 136 -0.77 -6.70 -13.03
N ARG A 137 -2.08 -6.48 -12.91
CA ARG A 137 -2.68 -6.15 -11.62
C ARG A 137 -2.49 -7.37 -10.72
N ALA A 138 -1.71 -7.21 -9.67
CA ALA A 138 -1.60 -8.21 -8.63
C ALA A 138 -2.99 -8.46 -8.04
N GLN A 139 -3.51 -9.67 -8.17
CA GLN A 139 -4.71 -10.10 -7.46
C GLN A 139 -4.26 -10.85 -6.20
N ILE A 140 -4.29 -10.14 -5.08
CA ILE A 140 -4.06 -10.74 -3.77
C ILE A 140 -5.33 -11.48 -3.38
N ILE A 141 -5.25 -12.80 -3.26
CA ILE A 141 -6.35 -13.64 -2.77
C ILE A 141 -6.09 -13.89 -1.29
N ILE A 142 -6.94 -13.32 -0.44
CA ILE A 142 -6.92 -13.56 1.00
C ILE A 142 -8.13 -14.44 1.33
N PRO A 143 -7.91 -15.67 1.81
CA PRO A 143 -9.03 -16.54 2.18
C PRO A 143 -9.74 -16.01 3.42
N ASN A 144 -11.05 -16.23 3.49
CA ASN A 144 -11.78 -15.97 4.71
C ASN A 144 -11.31 -16.93 5.81
N GLY A 145 -11.00 -16.38 6.97
CA GLY A 145 -10.69 -17.16 8.15
C GLY A 145 -11.90 -17.96 8.66
N PRO A 146 -11.68 -18.89 9.59
CA PRO A 146 -12.77 -19.60 10.24
C PRO A 146 -13.68 -18.60 10.97
N ARG A 147 -14.97 -18.97 11.10
CA ARG A 147 -15.95 -18.11 11.77
C ARG A 147 -15.53 -17.90 13.24
N LEU A 148 -15.40 -16.65 13.63
CA LEU A 148 -15.14 -16.27 15.01
C LEU A 148 -16.33 -16.62 15.91
N GLY A 149 -16.05 -17.00 17.16
CA GLY A 149 -17.05 -17.13 18.21
C GLY A 149 -17.69 -15.78 18.57
N GLN A 150 -18.58 -15.78 19.55
CA GLN A 150 -19.21 -14.55 20.02
C GLN A 150 -18.27 -13.61 20.77
N LYS A 151 -17.27 -14.18 21.46
CA LYS A 151 -16.23 -13.45 22.20
C LYS A 151 -14.96 -13.40 21.34
N VAL A 152 -14.45 -12.21 21.10
CA VAL A 152 -13.18 -11.99 20.41
C VAL A 152 -12.12 -11.53 21.40
N ILE A 153 -12.26 -10.32 21.91
CA ILE A 153 -11.43 -9.78 22.99
C ILE A 153 -12.35 -9.05 23.95
N GLU A 154 -12.17 -9.30 25.23
CA GLU A 154 -12.87 -8.62 26.30
C GLU A 154 -11.87 -8.04 27.28
N ILE A 155 -12.00 -6.76 27.53
CA ILE A 155 -11.11 -5.99 28.40
C ILE A 155 -11.97 -5.38 29.49
N GLU A 156 -11.59 -5.61 30.75
CA GLU A 156 -12.26 -5.08 31.91
C GLU A 156 -11.28 -4.38 32.85
N ASN A 157 -11.57 -3.11 33.15
CA ASN A 157 -10.85 -2.26 34.10
C ASN A 157 -9.33 -2.25 33.90
N LEU A 158 -8.88 -2.32 32.63
CA LEU A 158 -7.47 -2.41 32.30
C LEU A 158 -6.74 -1.14 32.74
N LYS A 159 -5.65 -1.32 33.47
CA LYS A 159 -4.82 -0.23 33.97
C LYS A 159 -3.36 -0.45 33.60
N LYS A 160 -2.69 0.62 33.16
CA LYS A 160 -1.27 0.60 32.86
C LYS A 160 -0.62 1.97 33.04
N GLY A 161 0.48 1.97 33.77
CA GLY A 161 1.36 3.13 33.92
C GLY A 161 2.83 2.74 33.80
N TYR A 162 3.70 3.71 33.73
CA TYR A 162 5.14 3.56 33.82
C TYR A 162 5.67 4.64 34.75
N ASP A 163 6.39 4.23 35.78
CA ASP A 163 6.89 5.12 36.85
C ASP A 163 5.75 6.02 37.39
N ASP A 164 5.86 7.33 37.23
CA ASP A 164 4.87 8.30 37.69
C ASP A 164 3.82 8.67 36.64
N LYS A 165 3.89 8.07 35.44
CA LYS A 165 2.98 8.39 34.33
C LYS A 165 1.93 7.29 34.14
N LEU A 166 0.69 7.60 34.53
CA LEU A 166 -0.47 6.77 34.21
C LEU A 166 -0.84 6.97 32.73
N LEU A 167 -0.88 5.88 31.95
CA LEU A 167 -1.25 5.90 30.52
C LEU A 167 -2.70 5.47 30.31
N ILE A 168 -3.12 4.42 31.00
CA ILE A 168 -4.47 3.85 30.92
C ILE A 168 -4.95 3.68 32.36
N GLU A 169 -6.04 4.34 32.70
CA GLU A 169 -6.55 4.36 34.08
C GLU A 169 -7.64 3.31 34.30
N ASP A 170 -8.60 3.24 33.39
CA ASP A 170 -9.73 2.31 33.46
C ASP A 170 -10.27 2.12 32.04
N LEU A 171 -9.80 1.10 31.35
CA LEU A 171 -10.23 0.79 29.99
C LEU A 171 -11.05 -0.51 30.00
N SER A 172 -12.33 -0.39 29.68
CA SER A 172 -13.22 -1.53 29.55
C SER A 172 -13.91 -1.47 28.20
N PHE A 173 -13.72 -2.46 27.36
CA PHE A 173 -14.45 -2.62 26.11
C PHE A 173 -14.38 -4.05 25.58
N ALA A 174 -15.35 -4.41 24.72
CA ALA A 174 -15.35 -5.69 24.02
C ALA A 174 -15.21 -5.46 22.51
N LEU A 175 -14.35 -6.23 21.86
CA LEU A 175 -14.19 -6.22 20.41
C LEU A 175 -15.24 -7.15 19.79
N PRO A 176 -16.15 -6.65 18.95
CA PRO A 176 -17.20 -7.49 18.35
C PRO A 176 -16.62 -8.38 17.23
N PRO A 177 -17.18 -9.57 17.01
CA PRO A 177 -16.80 -10.44 15.90
C PRO A 177 -16.96 -9.74 14.53
N GLY A 178 -15.92 -9.77 13.71
CA GLY A 178 -15.92 -9.11 12.41
C GLY A 178 -15.86 -7.58 12.45
N GLY A 179 -15.71 -6.99 13.65
CA GLY A 179 -15.58 -5.55 13.83
C GLY A 179 -14.18 -5.04 13.46
N ILE A 180 -14.13 -3.79 13.02
CA ILE A 180 -12.88 -3.04 12.82
C ILE A 180 -12.91 -1.88 13.82
N VAL A 181 -11.92 -1.83 14.69
CA VAL A 181 -11.78 -0.77 15.70
C VAL A 181 -10.51 0.03 15.44
N GLY A 182 -10.66 1.32 15.22
CA GLY A 182 -9.57 2.26 15.12
C GLY A 182 -9.19 2.83 16.49
N VAL A 183 -7.92 2.76 16.86
CA VAL A 183 -7.41 3.36 18.10
C VAL A 183 -6.72 4.69 17.74
N ILE A 184 -7.28 5.79 18.23
CA ILE A 184 -6.77 7.14 17.99
C ILE A 184 -6.36 7.80 19.30
N GLY A 185 -5.54 8.83 19.23
CA GLY A 185 -5.09 9.64 20.38
C GLY A 185 -3.73 10.26 20.11
N PRO A 186 -3.32 11.24 20.94
CA PRO A 186 -2.04 11.92 20.81
C PRO A 186 -0.84 10.98 20.98
N ASN A 187 0.33 11.43 20.56
CA ASN A 187 1.56 10.68 20.76
C ASN A 187 1.86 10.53 22.26
N GLY A 188 2.22 9.32 22.67
CA GLY A 188 2.44 8.99 24.07
C GLY A 188 1.17 8.72 24.90
N ALA A 189 -0.02 8.61 24.27
CA ALA A 189 -1.28 8.27 24.94
C ALA A 189 -1.41 6.78 25.31
N GLY A 190 -0.43 5.93 24.96
CA GLY A 190 -0.47 4.50 25.32
C GLY A 190 -0.99 3.58 24.22
N LYS A 191 -1.20 4.06 22.98
CA LYS A 191 -1.66 3.21 21.86
C LYS A 191 -0.81 1.97 21.64
N SER A 192 0.50 2.15 21.51
CA SER A 192 1.44 1.02 21.34
C SER A 192 1.53 0.14 22.58
N THR A 193 1.34 0.71 23.77
CA THR A 193 1.29 -0.03 25.03
C THR A 193 0.06 -0.95 25.08
N LEU A 194 -1.10 -0.44 24.64
CA LEU A 194 -2.31 -1.26 24.49
C LEU A 194 -2.07 -2.45 23.56
N PHE A 195 -1.47 -2.21 22.38
CA PHE A 195 -1.15 -3.29 21.45
C PHE A 195 -0.14 -4.31 22.04
N ARG A 196 0.86 -3.85 22.80
CA ARG A 196 1.79 -4.77 23.50
C ARG A 196 1.08 -5.61 24.55
N MET A 197 0.13 -5.07 25.28
CA MET A 197 -0.71 -5.84 26.22
C MET A 197 -1.57 -6.84 25.46
N LEU A 198 -2.20 -6.44 24.35
CA LEU A 198 -2.97 -7.31 23.48
C LEU A 198 -2.14 -8.43 22.82
N THR A 199 -0.85 -8.26 22.64
CA THR A 199 0.05 -9.30 22.09
C THR A 199 0.75 -10.12 23.16
N GLY A 200 0.51 -9.83 24.45
CA GLY A 200 1.17 -10.50 25.57
C GLY A 200 2.63 -10.08 25.79
N ASN A 201 3.12 -9.07 25.04
CA ASN A 201 4.48 -8.55 25.20
C ASN A 201 4.61 -7.59 26.39
N GLU A 202 3.50 -7.19 26.98
CA GLU A 202 3.43 -6.35 28.17
C GLU A 202 2.29 -6.83 29.05
N THR A 203 2.46 -6.76 30.37
CA THR A 203 1.42 -7.12 31.34
C THR A 203 0.69 -5.86 31.82
N PRO A 204 -0.63 -5.86 31.95
CA PRO A 204 -1.33 -4.79 32.63
C PRO A 204 -0.95 -4.75 34.12
N ASP A 205 -1.09 -3.57 34.72
CA ASP A 205 -0.86 -3.39 36.16
C ASP A 205 -2.10 -3.83 36.96
N ASP A 206 -3.29 -3.71 36.35
CA ASP A 206 -4.57 -4.16 36.92
C ASP A 206 -5.58 -4.40 35.79
N GLY A 207 -6.69 -5.09 36.10
CA GLY A 207 -7.72 -5.44 35.16
C GLY A 207 -7.50 -6.78 34.46
N THR A 208 -8.44 -7.15 33.59
CA THR A 208 -8.40 -8.43 32.87
C THR A 208 -8.45 -8.23 31.37
N LEU A 209 -7.80 -9.16 30.65
CA LEU A 209 -7.80 -9.21 29.20
C LEU A 209 -8.00 -10.66 28.79
N GLU A 210 -9.14 -10.92 28.16
CA GLU A 210 -9.54 -12.26 27.78
C GLU A 210 -9.77 -12.40 26.29
N TYR A 211 -9.32 -13.51 25.72
CA TYR A 211 -9.50 -13.87 24.32
C TYR A 211 -10.54 -14.97 24.19
N GLY A 212 -11.30 -14.92 23.11
CA GLY A 212 -12.16 -16.04 22.74
C GLY A 212 -11.33 -17.24 22.27
N ASP A 213 -11.80 -18.46 22.57
CA ASP A 213 -11.07 -19.72 22.31
C ASP A 213 -10.74 -19.95 20.83
N THR A 214 -11.47 -19.30 19.91
CA THR A 214 -11.29 -19.43 18.46
C THR A 214 -10.42 -18.33 17.85
N VAL A 215 -9.89 -17.41 18.65
CA VAL A 215 -9.12 -16.26 18.19
C VAL A 215 -7.69 -16.64 17.91
N LYS A 216 -7.24 -16.40 16.69
CA LYS A 216 -5.82 -16.41 16.32
C LYS A 216 -5.36 -14.99 16.16
N LEU A 217 -4.51 -14.52 17.07
CA LEU A 217 -3.95 -13.18 17.02
C LEU A 217 -2.78 -13.15 16.05
N ALA A 218 -2.77 -12.18 15.14
CA ALA A 218 -1.62 -11.81 14.34
C ALA A 218 -1.32 -10.32 14.57
N TYR A 219 -0.06 -9.97 14.67
CA TYR A 219 0.39 -8.61 14.92
C TYR A 219 1.44 -8.21 13.90
N VAL A 220 1.26 -7.04 13.30
CA VAL A 220 2.23 -6.42 12.41
C VAL A 220 2.63 -5.08 13.03
N ASP A 221 3.88 -4.93 13.37
CA ASP A 221 4.44 -3.69 13.89
C ASP A 221 5.08 -2.84 12.78
N GLN A 222 5.47 -1.62 13.14
CA GLN A 222 6.15 -0.70 12.22
C GLN A 222 7.63 -1.06 12.01
N SER A 223 8.24 -1.78 12.95
CA SER A 223 9.68 -2.06 12.96
C SER A 223 10.06 -3.18 11.97
N ARG A 224 9.10 -4.03 11.60
CA ARG A 224 9.34 -5.24 10.78
C ARG A 224 10.37 -6.21 11.39
N ASP A 225 10.59 -6.13 12.71
CA ASP A 225 11.58 -6.96 13.41
C ASP A 225 11.26 -8.45 13.36
N ALA A 226 10.02 -8.81 13.04
CA ALA A 226 9.57 -10.19 12.88
C ALA A 226 10.05 -10.86 11.59
N LEU A 227 10.59 -10.10 10.62
CA LEU A 227 11.07 -10.64 9.34
C LEU A 227 12.54 -11.08 9.46
N ASP A 228 12.86 -12.31 9.03
CA ASP A 228 14.24 -12.77 8.97
C ASP A 228 14.94 -12.23 7.70
N ALA A 229 15.96 -11.40 7.88
CA ALA A 229 16.73 -10.79 6.79
C ALA A 229 17.47 -11.82 5.90
N ASN A 230 17.61 -13.06 6.33
CA ASN A 230 18.31 -14.12 5.60
C ASN A 230 17.35 -15.01 4.79
N THR A 231 16.04 -14.89 4.95
CA THR A 231 15.04 -15.64 4.18
C THR A 231 14.68 -14.91 2.90
N THR A 232 14.33 -15.67 1.85
CA THR A 232 13.81 -15.10 0.63
C THR A 232 12.33 -14.71 0.82
N VAL A 233 11.82 -13.78 0.01
CA VAL A 233 10.40 -13.40 0.01
C VAL A 233 9.49 -14.62 -0.16
N TRP A 234 9.91 -15.58 -0.99
CA TRP A 234 9.17 -16.82 -1.19
C TRP A 234 9.12 -17.68 0.09
N GLU A 235 10.24 -17.84 0.76
CA GLU A 235 10.31 -18.62 2.02
C GLU A 235 9.51 -17.95 3.13
N GLU A 236 9.59 -16.63 3.24
CA GLU A 236 8.83 -15.86 4.23
C GLU A 236 7.30 -15.99 4.04
N ILE A 237 6.83 -15.91 2.79
CA ILE A 237 5.39 -16.02 2.48
C ILE A 237 4.90 -17.47 2.59
N SER A 238 5.69 -18.43 2.11
CA SER A 238 5.26 -19.83 1.99
C SER A 238 5.67 -20.73 3.16
N GLY A 239 6.56 -20.26 4.03
CA GLY A 239 7.22 -21.12 5.02
C GLY A 239 8.01 -22.26 4.37
N GLY A 240 8.44 -22.12 3.10
CA GLY A 240 9.11 -23.15 2.31
C GLY A 240 8.17 -24.17 1.66
N ALA A 241 6.86 -24.04 1.80
CA ALA A 241 5.88 -24.95 1.19
C ALA A 241 5.72 -24.66 -0.33
N GLU A 242 5.65 -25.72 -1.15
CA GLU A 242 5.42 -25.56 -2.59
C GLU A 242 3.98 -25.14 -2.94
N VAL A 243 3.04 -25.43 -2.06
CA VAL A 243 1.61 -25.13 -2.23
C VAL A 243 1.12 -24.34 -1.03
N ILE A 244 0.42 -23.24 -1.29
CA ILE A 244 -0.26 -22.43 -0.27
C ILE A 244 -1.74 -22.78 -0.31
N GLU A 245 -2.29 -23.07 0.87
CA GLU A 245 -3.74 -23.27 1.04
C GLU A 245 -4.42 -21.91 1.22
N LEU A 246 -5.42 -21.64 0.39
CA LEU A 246 -6.19 -20.40 0.37
C LEU A 246 -7.68 -20.68 0.69
N GLY A 247 -7.94 -21.18 1.90
CA GLY A 247 -9.25 -21.66 2.27
C GLY A 247 -9.60 -22.96 1.55
N ASP A 248 -10.64 -22.95 0.69
CA ASP A 248 -11.06 -24.11 -0.10
C ASP A 248 -10.24 -24.29 -1.40
N ALA A 249 -9.35 -23.38 -1.70
CA ALA A 249 -8.48 -23.41 -2.87
C ALA A 249 -7.02 -23.58 -2.48
N SER A 250 -6.21 -24.13 -3.39
CA SER A 250 -4.76 -24.20 -3.24
C SER A 250 -4.06 -23.65 -4.48
N MET A 251 -2.91 -23.04 -4.29
CA MET A 251 -2.11 -22.45 -5.36
C MET A 251 -0.62 -22.75 -5.16
N ASN A 252 0.10 -22.87 -6.27
CA ASN A 252 1.56 -22.95 -6.19
C ASN A 252 2.15 -21.67 -5.57
N SER A 253 2.99 -21.81 -4.56
CA SER A 253 3.53 -20.72 -3.77
C SER A 253 4.35 -19.72 -4.59
N ARG A 254 5.10 -20.17 -5.58
CA ARG A 254 5.89 -19.29 -6.46
C ARG A 254 4.98 -18.48 -7.38
N ALA A 255 3.89 -19.10 -7.88
CA ALA A 255 2.89 -18.39 -8.67
C ALA A 255 2.15 -17.34 -7.82
N TYR A 256 1.85 -17.66 -6.56
CA TYR A 256 1.28 -16.71 -5.60
C TYR A 256 2.22 -15.51 -5.37
N CYS A 257 3.49 -15.76 -5.06
CA CYS A 257 4.48 -14.69 -4.87
C CYS A 257 4.70 -13.84 -6.13
N SER A 258 4.61 -14.42 -7.33
CA SER A 258 4.76 -13.66 -8.57
C SER A 258 3.55 -12.79 -8.92
N ALA A 259 2.41 -12.97 -8.23
CA ALA A 259 1.23 -12.16 -8.39
C ALA A 259 1.28 -10.84 -7.59
N PHE A 260 2.26 -10.72 -6.68
CA PHE A 260 2.58 -9.50 -5.95
C PHE A 260 3.62 -8.69 -6.71
#